data_1d739d6ef7dfa8e846da99045cc6eb29
#
_entry.id   1d739d6ef7dfa8e846da99045cc6eb29
#
_cell.length_a   1.000
_cell.length_b   1.000
_cell.length_c   1.000
_cell.angle_alpha   90.00
_cell.angle_beta   90.00
_cell.angle_gamma   90.00
#
_symmetry.space_group_name_H-M   'P 1'
#
loop_
_entity.id
_entity.type
_entity.pdbx_description
1 polymer ?
#
loop_
_entity_poly.entity_id
_entity_poly.type
_entity_poly.pdbx_seq_one_letter_code
_entity_poly.pdbx_strand_id
1 'polypeptide(L)'
;MRMSRMFGVAVVATVALIAGCGGGSGEGLDANGRPLGEGDDPSGPMTASFRSIQSHVFTPACTGCHAGATAPRGLRLDAGNSYAMLVGVSSGGVPALKRVAPGDAENSYLIHKLEGHQAVGARMPLGGPYLDAQTINLIRQWINNGAQQ
;
A
#
# COMPACT_ATOMS: atom_id res chain seq x y z
N MET A 1 63.23 48.64 32.94
CA MET A 1 63.90 47.39 33.36
C MET A 1 62.85 46.30 33.60
N ARG A 2 63.12 45.12 33.12
CA ARG A 2 62.33 43.83 33.20
C ARG A 2 61.18 43.69 32.18
N MET A 3 61.53 43.03 31.12
CA MET A 3 60.65 42.29 30.20
C MET A 3 59.99 41.10 30.92
N SER A 4 58.68 40.97 30.75
CA SER A 4 57.98 39.77 31.12
C SER A 4 57.30 39.13 29.88
N ARG A 5 57.78 37.98 29.51
CA ARG A 5 57.30 37.20 28.36
C ARG A 5 55.96 36.50 28.75
N MET A 6 54.91 36.79 28.03
CA MET A 6 53.68 35.99 28.11
C MET A 6 53.72 34.91 27.03
N PHE A 7 53.73 33.67 27.48
CA PHE A 7 53.57 32.47 26.63
C PHE A 7 52.08 32.32 26.26
N GLY A 8 51.78 32.42 24.99
CA GLY A 8 50.49 32.09 24.45
C GLY A 8 50.37 30.56 24.25
N VAL A 9 49.42 29.97 24.94
CA VAL A 9 49.05 28.57 24.72
C VAL A 9 48.04 28.51 23.57
N ALA A 10 48.43 27.95 22.44
CA ALA A 10 47.54 27.67 21.34
C ALA A 10 46.76 26.36 21.64
N VAL A 11 45.47 26.51 21.83
CA VAL A 11 44.56 25.36 21.92
C VAL A 11 44.20 24.95 20.51
N VAL A 12 44.71 23.82 20.05
CA VAL A 12 44.32 23.19 18.80
C VAL A 12 43.03 22.39 19.06
N ALA A 13 41.92 22.91 18.58
CA ALA A 13 40.64 22.16 18.60
C ALA A 13 40.66 21.19 17.41
N THR A 14 40.85 19.93 17.70
CA THR A 14 40.65 18.83 16.74
C THR A 14 39.15 18.58 16.56
N VAL A 15 38.59 19.01 15.41
CA VAL A 15 37.26 18.65 14.97
C VAL A 15 37.32 17.23 14.41
N ALA A 16 36.78 16.27 15.14
CA ALA A 16 36.58 14.92 14.64
C ALA A 16 35.37 14.92 13.70
N LEU A 17 35.64 14.84 12.39
CA LEU A 17 34.62 14.55 11.39
C LEU A 17 34.22 13.08 11.54
N ILE A 18 33.06 12.85 12.13
CA ILE A 18 32.43 11.54 12.12
C ILE A 18 31.78 11.40 10.74
N ALA A 19 32.48 10.80 9.79
CA ALA A 19 31.88 10.32 8.55
C ALA A 19 31.09 9.06 8.86
N GLY A 20 29.85 9.23 9.27
CA GLY A 20 28.86 8.16 9.37
C GLY A 20 28.37 7.79 7.97
N CYS A 21 29.10 6.98 7.21
CA CYS A 21 28.53 6.22 6.13
C CYS A 21 27.72 5.08 6.74
N GLY A 22 26.49 5.34 7.14
CA GLY A 22 25.49 4.34 7.35
C GLY A 22 25.09 3.81 5.97
N GLY A 23 25.71 2.71 5.51
CA GLY A 23 25.21 1.93 4.41
C GLY A 23 23.86 1.34 4.82
N GLY A 24 22.74 2.07 4.55
CA GLY A 24 21.43 1.51 4.62
C GLY A 24 21.34 0.45 3.53
N SER A 25 21.26 -0.82 3.91
CA SER A 25 20.69 -1.87 3.08
C SER A 25 19.34 -1.33 2.63
N GLY A 26 19.02 -1.41 1.33
CA GLY A 26 17.80 -0.84 0.73
C GLY A 26 16.48 -1.48 1.19
N GLU A 27 16.47 -2.02 2.40
CA GLU A 27 15.30 -2.49 3.12
C GLU A 27 14.50 -1.28 3.61
N GLY A 28 13.27 -1.19 3.17
CA GLY A 28 12.36 -0.10 3.54
C GLY A 28 12.09 0.93 2.45
N LEU A 29 12.46 0.65 1.20
CA LEU A 29 12.08 1.45 0.06
C LEU A 29 11.20 0.64 -0.90
N ASP A 30 10.20 1.29 -1.51
CA ASP A 30 9.42 0.71 -2.61
C ASP A 30 10.25 0.65 -3.90
N ALA A 31 9.66 0.09 -4.98
CA ALA A 31 10.31 -0.02 -6.29
C ALA A 31 10.66 1.34 -6.92
N ASN A 32 10.17 2.45 -6.37
CA ASN A 32 10.43 3.82 -6.80
C ASN A 32 11.40 4.56 -5.86
N GLY A 33 11.99 3.87 -4.89
CA GLY A 33 12.94 4.44 -3.93
C GLY A 33 12.29 5.27 -2.81
N ARG A 34 10.95 5.13 -2.59
CA ARG A 34 10.26 5.82 -1.49
C ARG A 34 10.33 5.00 -0.22
N PRO A 35 10.50 5.61 0.97
CA PRO A 35 10.40 4.88 2.22
C PRO A 35 9.08 4.13 2.34
N LEU A 36 9.15 2.85 2.66
CA LEU A 36 7.97 2.09 3.06
C LEU A 36 7.45 2.73 4.35
N GLY A 37 6.19 3.19 4.35
CA GLY A 37 5.54 3.61 5.57
C GLY A 37 5.43 2.43 6.56
N GLU A 38 5.33 2.71 7.85
CA GLU A 38 5.20 1.67 8.91
C GLU A 38 4.03 0.69 8.70
N GLY A 39 3.15 0.95 7.73
CA GLY A 39 2.02 0.09 7.36
C GLY A 39 2.21 -0.73 6.09
N ASP A 40 3.37 -0.68 5.44
CA ASP A 40 3.63 -1.33 4.15
C ASP A 40 4.42 -2.64 4.27
N ASP A 41 4.74 -3.09 5.49
CA ASP A 41 5.35 -4.40 5.74
C ASP A 41 4.31 -5.51 5.44
N PRO A 42 4.57 -6.39 4.47
CA PRO A 42 3.65 -7.48 4.14
C PRO A 42 3.51 -8.53 5.25
N SER A 43 4.38 -8.52 6.26
CA SER A 43 4.33 -9.38 7.45
C SER A 43 3.76 -8.66 8.67
N GLY A 44 3.58 -7.34 8.60
CA GLY A 44 2.98 -6.52 9.65
C GLY A 44 1.44 -6.57 9.66
N PRO A 45 0.78 -5.86 10.58
CA PRO A 45 -0.68 -5.76 10.58
C PRO A 45 -1.19 -5.05 9.32
N MET A 46 -2.34 -5.49 8.81
CA MET A 46 -2.96 -4.87 7.64
C MET A 46 -3.33 -3.40 7.92
N THR A 47 -3.07 -2.54 6.95
CA THR A 47 -3.38 -1.11 7.00
C THR A 47 -4.25 -0.69 5.81
N ALA A 48 -4.79 0.54 5.85
CA ALA A 48 -5.58 1.12 4.77
C ALA A 48 -4.68 1.70 3.64
N SER A 49 -3.66 0.95 3.21
CA SER A 49 -2.82 1.25 2.05
C SER A 49 -3.02 0.23 0.95
N PHE A 50 -2.86 0.63 -0.32
CA PHE A 50 -3.00 -0.28 -1.44
C PHE A 50 -2.02 -1.47 -1.35
N ARG A 51 -0.78 -1.21 -1.01
CA ARG A 51 0.25 -2.25 -0.85
C ARG A 51 -0.15 -3.28 0.22
N SER A 52 -0.60 -2.81 1.37
CA SER A 52 -1.05 -3.70 2.45
C SER A 52 -2.27 -4.52 2.03
N ILE A 53 -3.26 -3.90 1.37
CA ILE A 53 -4.42 -4.60 0.81
C ILE A 53 -3.99 -5.63 -0.24
N GLN A 54 -3.04 -5.28 -1.10
CA GLN A 54 -2.50 -6.22 -2.09
C GLN A 54 -1.90 -7.46 -1.43
N SER A 55 -1.04 -7.28 -0.44
CA SER A 55 -0.31 -8.38 0.20
C SER A 55 -1.20 -9.25 1.09
N HIS A 56 -2.13 -8.64 1.82
CA HIS A 56 -2.97 -9.35 2.79
C HIS A 56 -4.29 -9.87 2.21
N VAL A 57 -4.79 -9.28 1.12
CA VAL A 57 -6.10 -9.62 0.57
C VAL A 57 -6.01 -10.08 -0.87
N PHE A 58 -5.57 -9.23 -1.80
CA PHE A 58 -5.67 -9.57 -3.21
C PHE A 58 -4.79 -10.76 -3.57
N THR A 59 -3.52 -10.74 -3.14
CA THR A 59 -2.59 -11.84 -3.45
C THR A 59 -3.04 -13.18 -2.85
N PRO A 60 -3.32 -13.32 -1.55
CA PRO A 60 -3.68 -14.63 -0.98
C PRO A 60 -5.11 -15.09 -1.27
N ALA A 61 -6.08 -14.17 -1.35
CA ALA A 61 -7.50 -14.55 -1.41
C ALA A 61 -8.14 -14.41 -2.79
N CYS A 62 -7.55 -13.63 -3.71
CA CYS A 62 -8.21 -13.30 -4.97
C CYS A 62 -7.49 -13.84 -6.19
N THR A 63 -6.15 -13.90 -6.19
CA THR A 63 -5.36 -14.29 -7.38
C THR A 63 -5.55 -15.73 -7.79
N GLY A 64 -6.04 -16.61 -6.92
CA GLY A 64 -6.37 -17.99 -7.29
C GLY A 64 -7.37 -18.07 -8.45
N CYS A 65 -8.25 -17.06 -8.59
CA CYS A 65 -9.21 -16.95 -9.69
C CYS A 65 -8.96 -15.70 -10.55
N HIS A 66 -8.53 -14.61 -9.93
CA HIS A 66 -8.36 -13.30 -10.57
C HIS A 66 -6.89 -13.03 -10.94
N ALA A 67 -6.28 -13.93 -11.71
CA ALA A 67 -4.95 -13.75 -12.30
C ALA A 67 -4.88 -14.36 -13.70
N GLY A 68 -3.90 -13.93 -14.49
CA GLY A 68 -3.65 -14.46 -15.83
C GLY A 68 -4.69 -14.02 -16.88
N ALA A 69 -4.56 -14.60 -18.08
CA ALA A 69 -5.36 -14.22 -19.25
C ALA A 69 -6.83 -14.63 -19.17
N THR A 70 -7.14 -15.65 -18.37
CA THR A 70 -8.49 -16.22 -18.21
C THR A 70 -9.24 -15.69 -17.00
N ALA A 71 -8.71 -14.64 -16.34
CA ALA A 71 -9.34 -14.03 -15.18
C ALA A 71 -10.79 -13.62 -15.47
N PRO A 72 -11.77 -13.98 -14.59
CA PRO A 72 -13.17 -13.66 -14.79
C PRO A 72 -13.40 -12.15 -15.01
N ARG A 73 -14.17 -11.82 -16.05
CA ARG A 73 -14.43 -10.44 -16.46
C ARG A 73 -13.17 -9.63 -16.79
N GLY A 74 -12.05 -10.30 -17.11
CA GLY A 74 -10.76 -9.66 -17.36
C GLY A 74 -10.18 -8.94 -16.15
N LEU A 75 -10.67 -9.22 -14.94
CA LEU A 75 -10.17 -8.59 -13.71
C LEU A 75 -8.99 -9.38 -13.16
N ARG A 76 -7.79 -8.84 -13.29
CA ARG A 76 -6.57 -9.38 -12.69
C ARG A 76 -6.24 -8.61 -11.42
N LEU A 77 -6.03 -9.36 -10.33
CA LEU A 77 -5.74 -8.82 -9.00
C LEU A 77 -4.33 -9.18 -8.52
N ASP A 78 -3.49 -9.67 -9.41
CA ASP A 78 -2.04 -9.82 -9.19
C ASP A 78 -1.38 -8.43 -9.07
N ALA A 79 -0.28 -8.36 -8.32
CA ALA A 79 0.36 -7.12 -7.90
C ALA A 79 0.70 -6.15 -9.06
N GLY A 80 1.06 -6.68 -10.23
CA GLY A 80 1.38 -5.85 -11.41
C GLY A 80 0.16 -5.28 -12.14
N ASN A 81 -1.06 -5.73 -11.84
CA ASN A 81 -2.26 -5.36 -12.60
C ASN A 81 -3.39 -4.78 -11.77
N SER A 82 -3.51 -5.17 -10.52
CA SER A 82 -4.68 -4.92 -9.67
C SER A 82 -5.05 -3.45 -9.57
N TYR A 83 -4.11 -2.56 -9.35
CA TYR A 83 -4.38 -1.12 -9.23
C TYR A 83 -5.01 -0.56 -10.51
N ALA A 84 -4.34 -0.76 -11.64
CA ALA A 84 -4.81 -0.24 -12.94
C ALA A 84 -6.15 -0.86 -13.39
N MET A 85 -6.46 -2.07 -12.92
CA MET A 85 -7.72 -2.75 -13.25
C MET A 85 -8.86 -2.46 -12.28
N LEU A 86 -8.57 -1.90 -11.11
CA LEU A 86 -9.58 -1.56 -10.11
C LEU A 86 -9.94 -0.09 -10.13
N VAL A 87 -8.94 0.81 -9.99
CA VAL A 87 -9.17 2.21 -9.67
C VAL A 87 -9.65 3.00 -10.89
N GLY A 88 -10.81 3.61 -10.78
CA GLY A 88 -11.43 4.39 -11.84
C GLY A 88 -12.05 3.59 -12.99
N VAL A 89 -11.91 2.25 -12.99
CA VAL A 89 -12.39 1.37 -14.07
C VAL A 89 -13.84 0.99 -13.86
N SER A 90 -14.66 1.07 -14.92
CA SER A 90 -16.07 0.64 -14.86
C SER A 90 -16.20 -0.85 -14.60
N SER A 91 -17.17 -1.23 -13.76
CA SER A 91 -17.47 -2.63 -13.48
C SER A 91 -18.07 -3.33 -14.70
N GLY A 92 -17.53 -4.49 -15.06
CA GLY A 92 -18.11 -5.30 -16.14
C GLY A 92 -19.45 -5.94 -15.80
N GLY A 93 -19.87 -5.95 -14.52
CA GLY A 93 -21.16 -6.45 -14.07
C GLY A 93 -22.21 -5.35 -13.96
N VAL A 94 -21.81 -4.15 -13.52
CA VAL A 94 -22.67 -2.97 -13.36
C VAL A 94 -21.92 -1.77 -13.91
N PRO A 95 -21.98 -1.48 -15.22
CA PRO A 95 -21.16 -0.44 -15.85
C PRO A 95 -21.37 0.97 -15.32
N ALA A 96 -22.50 1.23 -14.67
CA ALA A 96 -22.79 2.49 -13.99
C ALA A 96 -21.90 2.73 -12.75
N LEU A 97 -21.34 1.67 -12.17
CA LEU A 97 -20.43 1.74 -11.03
C LEU A 97 -18.98 1.52 -11.47
N LYS A 98 -18.06 2.17 -10.76
CA LYS A 98 -16.64 1.83 -10.86
C LYS A 98 -16.33 0.58 -10.04
N ARG A 99 -15.30 -0.18 -10.44
CA ARG A 99 -14.76 -1.27 -9.58
C ARG A 99 -14.29 -0.69 -8.26
N VAL A 100 -13.53 0.40 -8.31
CA VAL A 100 -13.15 1.27 -7.21
C VAL A 100 -13.34 2.72 -7.66
N ALA A 101 -14.21 3.46 -6.98
CA ALA A 101 -14.43 4.89 -7.17
C ALA A 101 -13.61 5.64 -6.10
N PRO A 102 -12.48 6.31 -6.45
CA PRO A 102 -11.69 7.04 -5.48
C PRO A 102 -12.52 8.07 -4.70
N GLY A 103 -12.42 8.03 -3.37
CA GLY A 103 -13.19 8.89 -2.48
C GLY A 103 -14.61 8.40 -2.18
N ASP A 104 -15.06 7.30 -2.77
CA ASP A 104 -16.44 6.82 -2.63
C ASP A 104 -16.49 5.29 -2.51
N ALA A 105 -16.26 4.79 -1.31
CA ALA A 105 -16.33 3.35 -1.03
C ALA A 105 -17.74 2.79 -1.20
N GLU A 106 -18.78 3.60 -0.91
CA GLU A 106 -20.16 3.15 -0.99
C GLU A 106 -20.58 2.80 -2.42
N ASN A 107 -20.13 3.58 -3.41
CA ASN A 107 -20.38 3.33 -4.84
C ASN A 107 -19.25 2.57 -5.53
N SER A 108 -18.35 1.96 -4.77
CA SER A 108 -17.31 1.06 -5.29
C SER A 108 -17.83 -0.36 -5.37
N TYR A 109 -17.93 -0.91 -6.60
CA TYR A 109 -18.50 -2.25 -6.80
C TYR A 109 -17.69 -3.36 -6.11
N LEU A 110 -16.40 -3.13 -5.87
CA LEU A 110 -15.56 -4.01 -5.05
C LEU A 110 -16.18 -4.22 -3.66
N ILE A 111 -16.60 -3.15 -3.00
CA ILE A 111 -17.22 -3.21 -1.67
C ILE A 111 -18.53 -4.01 -1.73
N HIS A 112 -19.40 -3.75 -2.72
CA HIS A 112 -20.62 -4.53 -2.91
C HIS A 112 -20.33 -6.03 -3.04
N LYS A 113 -19.26 -6.39 -3.77
CA LYS A 113 -18.85 -7.79 -3.94
C LYS A 113 -18.35 -8.42 -2.66
N LEU A 114 -17.62 -7.68 -1.83
CA LEU A 114 -17.07 -8.18 -0.56
C LEU A 114 -18.14 -8.30 0.53
N GLU A 115 -19.08 -7.36 0.59
CA GLU A 115 -20.15 -7.35 1.60
C GLU A 115 -21.37 -8.21 1.24
N GLY A 116 -21.53 -8.55 -0.04
CA GLY A 116 -22.63 -9.40 -0.49
C GLY A 116 -23.87 -8.63 -0.96
N HIS A 117 -23.76 -7.31 -1.24
CA HIS A 117 -24.86 -6.48 -1.77
C HIS A 117 -24.80 -6.31 -3.30
N GLN A 118 -23.96 -7.08 -3.98
CA GLN A 118 -23.79 -6.95 -5.42
C GLN A 118 -25.08 -7.24 -6.20
N ALA A 119 -25.38 -6.39 -7.19
CA ALA A 119 -26.54 -6.59 -8.06
C ALA A 119 -26.33 -7.75 -9.06
N VAL A 120 -25.09 -8.08 -9.42
CA VAL A 120 -24.78 -9.12 -10.44
C VAL A 120 -23.70 -10.06 -9.93
N GLY A 121 -23.94 -11.36 -10.14
CA GLY A 121 -23.02 -12.45 -9.78
C GLY A 121 -23.03 -12.76 -8.28
N ALA A 122 -22.04 -13.50 -7.80
CA ALA A 122 -21.94 -13.94 -6.42
C ALA A 122 -21.11 -13.01 -5.55
N ARG A 123 -21.26 -13.13 -4.22
CA ARG A 123 -20.37 -12.53 -3.23
C ARG A 123 -18.94 -13.05 -3.41
N MET A 124 -17.95 -12.22 -3.10
CA MET A 124 -16.53 -12.58 -3.18
C MET A 124 -15.85 -12.62 -1.78
N PRO A 125 -14.87 -13.51 -1.58
CA PRO A 125 -14.42 -14.56 -2.49
C PRO A 125 -15.52 -15.61 -2.78
N LEU A 126 -15.56 -16.14 -4.02
CA LEU A 126 -16.61 -17.09 -4.41
C LEU A 126 -16.57 -18.36 -3.53
N GLY A 127 -17.67 -18.62 -2.82
CA GLY A 127 -17.76 -19.76 -1.90
C GLY A 127 -17.13 -19.53 -0.53
N GLY A 128 -16.50 -18.38 -0.28
CA GLY A 128 -15.81 -18.05 0.98
C GLY A 128 -14.43 -18.74 1.13
N PRO A 129 -13.79 -18.60 2.30
CA PRO A 129 -14.26 -17.77 3.41
C PRO A 129 -14.37 -16.29 3.04
N TYR A 130 -15.41 -15.64 3.54
CA TYR A 130 -15.58 -14.19 3.32
C TYR A 130 -14.65 -13.39 4.22
N LEU A 131 -14.26 -12.20 3.74
CA LEU A 131 -13.46 -11.29 4.54
C LEU A 131 -14.26 -10.80 5.75
N ASP A 132 -13.56 -10.62 6.86
CA ASP A 132 -14.14 -10.05 8.07
C ASP A 132 -14.41 -8.54 7.91
N ALA A 133 -15.25 -7.99 8.80
CA ALA A 133 -15.66 -6.61 8.76
C ALA A 133 -14.49 -5.62 8.95
N GLN A 134 -13.47 -5.98 9.72
CA GLN A 134 -12.30 -5.13 9.95
C GLN A 134 -11.47 -5.00 8.67
N THR A 135 -11.23 -6.12 8.00
CA THR A 135 -10.53 -6.16 6.70
C THR A 135 -11.27 -5.34 5.65
N ILE A 136 -12.60 -5.52 5.51
CA ILE A 136 -13.41 -4.74 4.58
C ILE A 136 -13.38 -3.24 4.93
N ASN A 137 -13.40 -2.89 6.22
CA ASN A 137 -13.32 -1.50 6.66
C ASN A 137 -11.98 -0.83 6.29
N LEU A 138 -10.85 -1.54 6.36
CA LEU A 138 -9.56 -1.01 5.90
C LEU A 138 -9.57 -0.76 4.39
N ILE A 139 -10.21 -1.61 3.60
CA ILE A 139 -10.39 -1.40 2.15
C ILE A 139 -11.28 -0.17 1.90
N ARG A 140 -12.37 -0.01 2.65
CA ARG A 140 -13.22 1.19 2.58
C ARG A 140 -12.44 2.47 2.90
N GLN A 141 -11.62 2.44 3.94
CA GLN A 141 -10.78 3.59 4.32
C GLN A 141 -9.79 3.95 3.20
N TRP A 142 -9.10 2.97 2.62
CA TRP A 142 -8.21 3.21 1.47
C TRP A 142 -8.97 3.89 0.32
N ILE A 143 -10.16 3.39 -0.03
CA ILE A 143 -10.98 3.97 -1.10
C ILE A 143 -11.39 5.41 -0.77
N ASN A 144 -11.91 5.64 0.44
CA ASN A 144 -12.38 6.97 0.89
C ASN A 144 -11.24 7.99 0.98
N ASN A 145 -10.01 7.52 1.26
CA ASN A 145 -8.80 8.35 1.22
C ASN A 145 -8.28 8.59 -0.21
N GLY A 146 -9.06 8.29 -1.24
CA GLY A 146 -8.74 8.57 -2.63
C GLY A 146 -8.10 7.40 -3.38
N ALA A 147 -8.09 6.19 -2.81
CA ALA A 147 -7.59 4.96 -3.43
C ALA A 147 -6.17 5.12 -4.02
N GLN A 148 -5.25 5.76 -3.29
CA GLN A 148 -3.87 5.98 -3.75
C GLN A 148 -3.11 4.65 -3.87
N GLN A 149 -2.12 4.61 -4.79
CA GLN A 149 -1.24 3.46 -5.00
C GLN A 149 -0.12 3.42 -3.97
#